data_8baf033ad80cdfdfef55ff49010a0c94
#
_entry.id   8baf033ad80cdfdfef55ff49010a0c94
#
_cell.length_a   1.000
_cell.length_b   1.000
_cell.length_c   1.000
_cell.angle_alpha   90.00
_cell.angle_beta   90.00
_cell.angle_gamma   90.00
#
_symmetry.space_group_name_H-M   'P 1'
#
loop_
_entity.id
_entity.type
_entity.pdbx_description
1 polymer ?
#
loop_
_entity_poly.entity_id
_entity_poly.type
_entity_poly.pdbx_seq_one_letter_code
_entity_poly.pdbx_strand_id
1 'polypeptide(L)'
;LLAFVCAVVIVGSIGYDPCRVDVLYANSPAAEAGLQEGDVIVKVNNQKVTFYRDYSFYRYYHADEQMNITYIRDGQKYTTTLMPEYVKQEKYQIGITLEQNGTIDAVGDGTPAAAAGIEKGDKITAINGVSVDNSTQISEQINKCNGQSIDVTVQRNGGNVTLSMTPNYVENEYYYTGLACYGAREKVSSVGTLKYAVKEVGYSVNTVIKSLGMMFTGKVGINDLSGPVGTVSIMSDIVEESKADGAFYVFLNLLNLAGLISSNLGVMNLLPIPALDGGRLVFLVLEVLRGKPVKKEHEGIVHFVGMILLLILMVYIMFKDIRGLF
;
A
#
# COMPACT_ATOMS: atom_id res chain seq x y z
N LEU A 1 5.80 -21.85 -8.32
CA LEU A 1 5.72 -22.86 -7.24
C LEU A 1 6.04 -22.23 -5.87
N LEU A 2 7.18 -21.52 -5.73
CA LEU A 2 7.59 -20.90 -4.45
C LEU A 2 6.51 -19.97 -3.90
N ALA A 3 5.96 -19.06 -4.72
CA ALA A 3 4.89 -18.15 -4.31
C ALA A 3 3.67 -18.89 -3.74
N PHE A 4 3.31 -20.04 -4.31
CA PHE A 4 2.21 -20.87 -3.80
C PHE A 4 2.54 -21.48 -2.43
N VAL A 5 3.75 -22.00 -2.24
CA VAL A 5 4.19 -22.52 -0.94
C VAL A 5 4.16 -21.43 0.12
N CYS A 6 4.68 -20.22 -0.19
CA CYS A 6 4.62 -19.07 0.69
C CYS A 6 3.16 -18.73 1.07
N ALA A 7 2.28 -18.67 0.08
CA ALA A 7 0.86 -18.39 0.30
C ALA A 7 0.17 -19.46 1.17
N VAL A 8 0.48 -20.75 0.98
CA VAL A 8 -0.05 -21.84 1.85
C VAL A 8 0.39 -21.66 3.29
N VAL A 9 1.66 -21.33 3.52
CA VAL A 9 2.18 -21.11 4.88
C VAL A 9 1.51 -19.90 5.53
N ILE A 10 1.41 -18.76 4.81
CA ILE A 10 0.81 -17.53 5.32
C ILE A 10 -0.68 -17.76 5.63
N VAL A 11 -1.46 -18.21 4.64
CA VAL A 11 -2.91 -18.42 4.82
C VAL A 11 -3.19 -19.50 5.86
N GLY A 12 -2.38 -20.55 5.92
CA GLY A 12 -2.51 -21.60 6.95
C GLY A 12 -2.20 -21.09 8.35
N SER A 13 -1.25 -20.18 8.50
CA SER A 13 -0.83 -19.63 9.79
C SER A 13 -1.77 -18.56 10.33
N ILE A 14 -2.14 -17.59 9.51
CA ILE A 14 -2.88 -16.38 9.96
C ILE A 14 -4.21 -16.17 9.23
N GLY A 15 -4.56 -17.01 8.26
CA GLY A 15 -5.79 -16.86 7.47
C GLY A 15 -5.64 -15.94 6.27
N TYR A 16 -6.77 -15.60 5.62
CA TYR A 16 -6.86 -14.64 4.53
C TYR A 16 -7.49 -13.32 5.03
N ASP A 17 -7.35 -12.25 4.27
CA ASP A 17 -7.80 -10.90 4.59
C ASP A 17 -9.01 -10.49 3.71
N PRO A 18 -10.26 -10.90 4.07
CA PRO A 18 -11.46 -10.47 3.34
C PRO A 18 -11.62 -8.95 3.38
N CYS A 19 -12.31 -8.40 2.38
CA CYS A 19 -12.71 -7.00 2.41
C CYS A 19 -13.98 -6.83 3.25
N ARG A 20 -13.82 -6.93 4.57
CA ARG A 20 -14.88 -6.68 5.55
C ARG A 20 -14.94 -5.21 5.88
N VAL A 21 -16.13 -4.66 5.95
CA VAL A 21 -16.37 -3.32 6.49
C VAL A 21 -16.17 -3.37 8.00
N ASP A 22 -15.04 -2.86 8.48
CA ASP A 22 -14.68 -2.86 9.91
C ASP A 22 -15.24 -1.61 10.62
N VAL A 23 -15.27 -0.46 9.92
CA VAL A 23 -15.82 0.80 10.43
C VAL A 23 -16.68 1.44 9.35
N LEU A 24 -17.85 1.92 9.76
CA LEU A 24 -18.76 2.72 8.94
C LEU A 24 -19.06 4.04 9.64
N TYR A 25 -18.65 5.14 9.03
CA TYR A 25 -18.92 6.46 9.58
C TYR A 25 -20.35 6.88 9.30
N ALA A 26 -21.04 7.37 10.33
CA ALA A 26 -22.40 7.88 10.20
C ALA A 26 -22.47 9.04 9.20
N ASN A 27 -23.59 9.17 8.49
CA ASN A 27 -23.83 10.21 7.48
C ASN A 27 -22.76 10.24 6.37
N SER A 28 -22.22 9.09 6.03
CA SER A 28 -21.23 8.93 4.95
C SER A 28 -21.86 8.35 3.69
N PRO A 29 -21.24 8.51 2.51
CA PRO A 29 -21.74 7.91 1.28
C PRO A 29 -22.00 6.40 1.37
N ALA A 30 -21.15 5.67 2.12
CA ALA A 30 -21.32 4.24 2.32
C ALA A 30 -22.52 3.92 3.25
N ALA A 31 -22.75 4.72 4.30
CA ALA A 31 -23.90 4.56 5.16
C ALA A 31 -25.21 4.88 4.41
N GLU A 32 -25.25 5.94 3.61
CA GLU A 32 -26.38 6.29 2.75
C GLU A 32 -26.67 5.23 1.70
N ALA A 33 -25.62 4.57 1.20
CA ALA A 33 -25.75 3.42 0.29
C ALA A 33 -26.28 2.15 0.99
N GLY A 34 -26.48 2.16 2.31
CA GLY A 34 -27.05 1.06 3.09
C GLY A 34 -26.05 -0.03 3.46
N LEU A 35 -24.75 0.22 3.35
CA LEU A 35 -23.71 -0.66 3.87
C LEU A 35 -23.74 -0.64 5.41
N GLN A 36 -23.22 -1.72 6.03
CA GLN A 36 -23.13 -1.89 7.47
C GLN A 36 -21.78 -2.49 7.86
N GLU A 37 -21.39 -2.27 9.11
CA GLU A 37 -20.24 -2.98 9.67
C GLU A 37 -20.48 -4.48 9.64
N GLY A 38 -19.44 -5.25 9.29
CA GLY A 38 -19.53 -6.69 9.08
C GLY A 38 -19.83 -7.12 7.64
N ASP A 39 -20.29 -6.25 6.75
CA ASP A 39 -20.48 -6.57 5.35
C ASP A 39 -19.16 -7.00 4.70
N VAL A 40 -19.17 -8.07 3.91
CA VAL A 40 -18.01 -8.51 3.16
C VAL A 40 -18.15 -8.14 1.69
N ILE A 41 -17.37 -7.17 1.24
CA ILE A 41 -17.36 -6.72 -0.15
C ILE A 41 -16.69 -7.81 -1.01
N VAL A 42 -17.41 -8.29 -2.03
CA VAL A 42 -16.97 -9.39 -2.91
C VAL A 42 -16.83 -8.97 -4.38
N LYS A 43 -17.31 -7.77 -4.72
CA LYS A 43 -17.18 -7.21 -6.08
C LYS A 43 -17.35 -5.69 -6.04
N VAL A 44 -16.55 -4.97 -6.82
CA VAL A 44 -16.72 -3.53 -7.10
C VAL A 44 -16.71 -3.35 -8.61
N ASN A 45 -17.79 -2.78 -9.14
CA ASN A 45 -18.05 -2.70 -10.57
C ASN A 45 -17.84 -4.08 -11.24
N ASN A 46 -16.94 -4.19 -12.20
CA ASN A 46 -16.64 -5.46 -12.87
C ASN A 46 -15.49 -6.26 -12.22
N GLN A 47 -14.86 -5.74 -11.16
CA GLN A 47 -13.73 -6.39 -10.50
C GLN A 47 -14.19 -7.23 -9.31
N LYS A 48 -13.73 -8.50 -9.26
CA LYS A 48 -13.91 -9.36 -8.09
C LYS A 48 -13.00 -8.87 -6.96
N VAL A 49 -13.54 -8.84 -5.76
CA VAL A 49 -12.82 -8.55 -4.52
C VAL A 49 -12.74 -9.86 -3.73
N THR A 50 -11.55 -10.34 -3.50
CA THR A 50 -11.29 -11.51 -2.64
C THR A 50 -10.61 -11.08 -1.36
N PHE A 51 -9.66 -10.16 -1.47
CA PHE A 51 -8.86 -9.60 -0.39
C PHE A 51 -9.19 -8.12 -0.24
N TYR A 52 -9.01 -7.56 0.96
CA TYR A 52 -9.21 -6.12 1.14
C TYR A 52 -8.30 -5.30 0.22
N ARG A 53 -7.11 -5.84 -0.11
CA ARG A 53 -6.15 -5.24 -1.04
C ARG A 53 -6.69 -5.08 -2.47
N ASP A 54 -7.60 -5.95 -2.92
CA ASP A 54 -8.29 -5.78 -4.21
C ASP A 54 -9.12 -4.50 -4.22
N TYR A 55 -9.84 -4.23 -3.10
CA TYR A 55 -10.66 -3.04 -2.92
C TYR A 55 -9.78 -1.79 -2.79
N SER A 56 -8.74 -1.82 -1.97
CA SER A 56 -7.80 -0.71 -1.79
C SER A 56 -7.12 -0.32 -3.10
N PHE A 57 -6.67 -1.32 -3.87
CA PHE A 57 -6.08 -1.11 -5.19
C PHE A 57 -7.09 -0.48 -6.17
N TYR A 58 -8.34 -0.97 -6.19
CA TYR A 58 -9.38 -0.37 -7.01
C TYR A 58 -9.61 1.10 -6.64
N ARG A 59 -9.77 1.38 -5.36
CA ARG A 59 -10.00 2.73 -4.83
C ARG A 59 -8.86 3.70 -5.15
N TYR A 60 -7.64 3.25 -5.11
CA TYR A 60 -6.48 4.10 -5.42
C TYR A 60 -6.50 4.65 -6.86
N TYR A 61 -6.99 3.85 -7.82
CA TYR A 61 -7.01 4.25 -9.24
C TYR A 61 -8.34 4.78 -9.75
N HIS A 62 -9.42 4.59 -8.99
CA HIS A 62 -10.81 4.94 -9.35
C HIS A 62 -11.48 5.67 -8.18
N ALA A 63 -10.76 6.64 -7.57
CA ALA A 63 -11.19 7.30 -6.35
C ALA A 63 -12.47 8.11 -6.53
N ASP A 64 -12.63 8.73 -7.70
CA ASP A 64 -13.73 9.63 -8.11
C ASP A 64 -14.89 8.92 -8.79
N GLU A 65 -14.77 7.63 -9.08
CA GLU A 65 -15.78 6.90 -9.84
C GLU A 65 -16.90 6.36 -8.94
N GLN A 66 -18.10 6.36 -9.50
CA GLN A 66 -19.25 5.64 -8.91
C GLN A 66 -18.98 4.15 -8.86
N MET A 67 -19.24 3.53 -7.71
CA MET A 67 -19.02 2.10 -7.47
C MET A 67 -20.33 1.34 -7.28
N ASN A 68 -20.54 0.29 -8.09
CA ASN A 68 -21.54 -0.73 -7.83
C ASN A 68 -20.89 -1.80 -6.95
N ILE A 69 -21.23 -1.79 -5.67
CA ILE A 69 -20.64 -2.68 -4.67
C ILE A 69 -21.57 -3.88 -4.47
N THR A 70 -21.02 -5.09 -4.67
CA THR A 70 -21.70 -6.32 -4.28
C THR A 70 -21.06 -6.84 -3.00
N TYR A 71 -21.86 -7.09 -1.98
CA TYR A 71 -21.42 -7.53 -0.66
C TYR A 71 -22.25 -8.70 -0.14
N ILE A 72 -21.75 -9.38 0.87
CA ILE A 72 -22.40 -10.48 1.57
C ILE A 72 -22.70 -9.99 3.00
N ARG A 73 -23.96 -10.10 3.42
CA ARG A 73 -24.47 -9.88 4.76
C ARG A 73 -25.32 -11.09 5.17
N ASP A 74 -25.04 -11.70 6.30
CA ASP A 74 -25.76 -12.88 6.82
C ASP A 74 -25.87 -14.03 5.79
N GLY A 75 -24.79 -14.23 5.00
CA GLY A 75 -24.73 -15.26 3.98
C GLY A 75 -25.48 -14.95 2.68
N GLN A 76 -26.20 -13.84 2.61
CA GLN A 76 -26.92 -13.41 1.41
C GLN A 76 -26.17 -12.31 0.66
N LYS A 77 -26.34 -12.29 -0.65
CA LYS A 77 -25.66 -11.35 -1.54
C LYS A 77 -26.57 -10.17 -1.87
N TYR A 78 -26.02 -8.97 -1.67
CA TYR A 78 -26.68 -7.69 -1.96
C TYR A 78 -25.83 -6.87 -2.93
N THR A 79 -26.47 -5.89 -3.56
CA THR A 79 -25.77 -4.93 -4.41
C THR A 79 -26.30 -3.54 -4.13
N THR A 80 -25.39 -2.58 -4.00
CA THR A 80 -25.73 -1.17 -3.83
C THR A 80 -24.81 -0.31 -4.66
N THR A 81 -25.18 0.94 -4.83
CA THR A 81 -24.38 1.95 -5.53
C THR A 81 -23.89 2.98 -4.56
N LEU A 82 -22.59 3.27 -4.60
CA LEU A 82 -21.92 4.26 -3.77
C LEU A 82 -21.20 5.26 -4.67
N MET A 83 -21.45 6.55 -4.44
CA MET A 83 -20.68 7.64 -5.07
C MET A 83 -19.78 8.27 -4.00
N PRO A 84 -18.45 8.23 -4.17
CA PRO A 84 -17.54 8.90 -3.23
C PRO A 84 -17.78 10.40 -3.22
N GLU A 85 -17.66 11.01 -2.05
CA GLU A 85 -17.73 12.46 -1.86
C GLU A 85 -16.34 13.07 -2.04
N TYR A 86 -16.25 14.13 -2.84
CA TYR A 86 -15.02 14.92 -2.92
C TYR A 86 -14.90 15.81 -1.69
N VAL A 87 -13.81 15.64 -0.96
CA VAL A 87 -13.52 16.41 0.25
C VAL A 87 -12.26 17.21 0.05
N LYS A 88 -12.36 18.51 0.24
CA LYS A 88 -11.24 19.43 0.35
C LYS A 88 -11.06 19.81 1.81
N GLN A 89 -10.00 19.30 2.43
CA GLN A 89 -9.69 19.58 3.82
C GLN A 89 -8.50 20.53 3.91
N GLU A 90 -8.76 21.70 4.40
CA GLU A 90 -7.75 22.71 4.70
C GLU A 90 -7.43 22.64 6.20
N LYS A 91 -6.16 22.48 6.55
CA LYS A 91 -5.74 22.39 7.94
C LYS A 91 -4.32 22.89 8.15
N TYR A 92 -4.07 23.33 9.38
CA TYR A 92 -2.72 23.62 9.84
C TYR A 92 -2.16 22.40 10.59
N GLN A 93 -0.90 22.08 10.36
CA GLN A 93 -0.25 20.94 11.02
C GLN A 93 1.21 21.25 11.36
N ILE A 94 1.69 20.63 12.42
CA ILE A 94 3.07 20.78 12.89
C ILE A 94 3.95 19.56 12.54
N GLY A 95 3.37 18.50 11.94
CA GLY A 95 4.10 17.32 11.46
C GLY A 95 4.38 16.28 12.54
N ILE A 96 3.36 15.96 13.34
CA ILE A 96 3.42 14.91 14.37
C ILE A 96 2.30 13.89 14.16
N THR A 97 2.53 12.67 14.64
CA THR A 97 1.51 11.65 14.84
C THR A 97 1.21 11.54 16.33
N LEU A 98 -0.07 11.49 16.68
CA LEU A 98 -0.53 11.51 18.05
C LEU A 98 -1.28 10.22 18.41
N GLU A 99 -1.06 9.71 19.61
CA GLU A 99 -1.99 8.82 20.28
C GLU A 99 -3.24 9.59 20.72
N GLN A 100 -4.35 8.88 21.01
CA GLN A 100 -5.60 9.50 21.44
C GLN A 100 -5.46 10.38 22.70
N ASN A 101 -4.54 10.02 23.60
CA ASN A 101 -4.27 10.70 24.86
C ASN A 101 -3.39 11.96 24.72
N GLY A 102 -3.00 12.33 23.48
CA GLY A 102 -2.15 13.48 23.20
C GLY A 102 -0.64 13.22 23.32
N THR A 103 -0.20 11.96 23.49
CA THR A 103 1.21 11.57 23.44
C THR A 103 1.69 11.51 21.99
N ILE A 104 2.91 11.95 21.74
CA ILE A 104 3.51 11.97 20.41
C ILE A 104 4.11 10.59 20.11
N ASP A 105 3.56 9.93 19.12
CA ASP A 105 4.05 8.64 18.62
C ASP A 105 5.18 8.80 17.61
N ALA A 106 5.09 9.81 16.72
CA ALA A 106 6.15 10.10 15.76
C ALA A 106 6.22 11.59 15.43
N VAL A 107 7.43 12.04 15.06
CA VAL A 107 7.71 13.39 14.55
C VAL A 107 8.29 13.25 13.15
N GLY A 108 7.70 13.92 12.17
CA GLY A 108 8.15 13.90 10.79
C GLY A 108 9.41 14.73 10.57
N ASP A 109 10.34 14.24 9.77
CA ASP A 109 11.57 14.98 9.42
C ASP A 109 11.26 16.26 8.65
N GLY A 110 12.02 17.33 8.95
CA GLY A 110 11.87 18.63 8.30
C GLY A 110 10.56 19.37 8.61
N THR A 111 9.79 18.92 9.60
CA THR A 111 8.54 19.54 10.03
C THR A 111 8.76 20.66 11.06
N PRO A 112 7.77 21.56 11.26
CA PRO A 112 7.84 22.55 12.32
C PRO A 112 8.09 21.98 13.72
N ALA A 113 7.50 20.83 14.03
CA ALA A 113 7.68 20.15 15.30
C ALA A 113 9.12 19.65 15.49
N ALA A 114 9.71 19.02 14.45
CA ALA A 114 11.10 18.59 14.48
C ALA A 114 12.05 19.77 14.65
N ALA A 115 11.85 20.85 13.89
CA ALA A 115 12.67 22.06 13.96
C ALA A 115 12.59 22.74 15.35
N ALA A 116 11.45 22.67 16.03
CA ALA A 116 11.23 23.19 17.36
C ALA A 116 11.77 22.26 18.49
N GLY A 117 12.19 21.04 18.18
CA GLY A 117 12.71 20.08 19.13
C GLY A 117 11.66 19.27 19.89
N ILE A 118 10.50 19.03 19.28
CA ILE A 118 9.53 18.04 19.77
C ILE A 118 10.11 16.65 19.56
N GLU A 119 9.87 15.75 20.50
CA GLU A 119 10.39 14.38 20.49
C GLU A 119 9.27 13.34 20.64
N LYS A 120 9.51 12.13 20.13
CA LYS A 120 8.63 10.98 20.39
C LYS A 120 8.54 10.73 21.91
N GLY A 121 7.31 10.50 22.40
CA GLY A 121 7.01 10.28 23.81
C GLY A 121 6.65 11.55 24.58
N ASP A 122 6.83 12.74 24.01
CA ASP A 122 6.31 13.97 24.60
C ASP A 122 4.79 13.90 24.69
N LYS A 123 4.20 14.42 25.78
CA LYS A 123 2.75 14.56 25.90
C LYS A 123 2.37 16.04 25.80
N ILE A 124 1.60 16.41 24.81
CA ILE A 124 1.11 17.77 24.65
C ILE A 124 0.06 18.04 25.74
N THR A 125 0.26 19.09 26.53
CA THR A 125 -0.60 19.47 27.65
C THR A 125 -1.29 20.83 27.47
N ALA A 126 -0.70 21.73 26.66
CA ALA A 126 -1.32 23.01 26.33
C ALA A 126 -0.82 23.55 24.99
N ILE A 127 -1.66 24.36 24.33
CA ILE A 127 -1.34 25.13 23.13
C ILE A 127 -1.76 26.57 23.37
N ASN A 128 -0.84 27.53 23.24
CA ASN A 128 -1.04 28.95 23.53
C ASN A 128 -1.66 29.16 24.94
N GLY A 129 -1.23 28.35 25.92
CA GLY A 129 -1.74 28.39 27.28
C GLY A 129 -3.12 27.75 27.49
N VAL A 130 -3.78 27.25 26.45
CA VAL A 130 -5.05 26.51 26.52
C VAL A 130 -4.73 25.04 26.77
N SER A 131 -5.24 24.48 27.88
CA SER A 131 -5.06 23.07 28.22
C SER A 131 -5.74 22.15 27.20
N VAL A 132 -5.07 21.05 26.85
CA VAL A 132 -5.55 20.01 25.91
C VAL A 132 -5.27 18.62 26.49
N ASP A 133 -6.19 17.69 26.29
CA ASP A 133 -6.13 16.35 26.89
C ASP A 133 -6.13 15.21 25.85
N ASN A 134 -6.44 15.52 24.59
CA ASN A 134 -6.56 14.51 23.53
C ASN A 134 -6.20 15.08 22.17
N SER A 135 -5.97 14.17 21.20
CA SER A 135 -5.56 14.50 19.84
C SER A 135 -6.55 15.42 19.08
N THR A 136 -7.84 15.30 19.36
CA THR A 136 -8.87 16.15 18.74
C THR A 136 -8.73 17.60 19.18
N GLN A 137 -8.65 17.86 20.48
CA GLN A 137 -8.47 19.20 21.04
C GLN A 137 -7.14 19.83 20.58
N ILE A 138 -6.06 19.03 20.51
CA ILE A 138 -4.76 19.47 19.97
C ILE A 138 -4.92 19.95 18.51
N SER A 139 -5.54 19.14 17.67
CA SER A 139 -5.78 19.49 16.26
C SER A 139 -6.64 20.74 16.09
N GLU A 140 -7.70 20.88 16.90
CA GLU A 140 -8.54 22.07 16.90
C GLU A 140 -7.79 23.34 17.29
N GLN A 141 -6.94 23.29 18.34
CA GLN A 141 -6.15 24.44 18.76
C GLN A 141 -5.09 24.83 17.74
N ILE A 142 -4.43 23.85 17.10
CA ILE A 142 -3.49 24.10 16.00
C ILE A 142 -4.20 24.80 14.83
N ASN A 143 -5.41 24.32 14.44
CA ASN A 143 -6.14 24.94 13.33
C ASN A 143 -6.63 26.36 13.63
N LYS A 144 -6.95 26.68 14.90
CA LYS A 144 -7.36 28.04 15.31
C LYS A 144 -6.24 29.09 15.17
N CYS A 145 -4.97 28.69 15.03
CA CYS A 145 -3.86 29.61 14.90
C CYS A 145 -3.85 30.37 13.57
N ASN A 146 -4.57 29.90 12.54
CA ASN A 146 -4.62 30.49 11.20
C ASN A 146 -3.21 30.78 10.62
N GLY A 147 -2.25 29.87 10.84
CA GLY A 147 -0.87 30.00 10.37
C GLY A 147 0.03 30.91 11.21
N GLN A 148 -0.45 31.45 12.32
CA GLN A 148 0.38 32.20 13.25
C GLN A 148 1.23 31.23 14.11
N SER A 149 2.35 31.77 14.65
CA SER A 149 3.18 31.00 15.58
C SER A 149 2.38 30.59 16.81
N ILE A 150 2.58 29.36 17.28
CA ILE A 150 1.96 28.80 18.46
C ILE A 150 3.01 28.35 19.46
N ASP A 151 2.67 28.44 20.75
CA ASP A 151 3.43 27.89 21.85
C ASP A 151 2.83 26.55 22.26
N VAL A 152 3.56 25.48 22.04
CA VAL A 152 3.17 24.11 22.39
C VAL A 152 3.87 23.73 23.69
N THR A 153 3.13 23.46 24.75
CA THR A 153 3.67 22.98 26.01
C THR A 153 3.56 21.46 26.04
N VAL A 154 4.70 20.81 26.20
CA VAL A 154 4.80 19.34 26.32
C VAL A 154 5.32 18.95 27.70
N GLN A 155 4.88 17.81 28.19
CA GLN A 155 5.42 17.14 29.34
C GLN A 155 6.51 16.16 28.87
N ARG A 156 7.77 16.39 29.31
CA ARG A 156 8.93 15.56 28.99
C ARG A 156 9.70 15.27 30.28
N ASN A 157 9.97 13.99 30.57
CA ASN A 157 10.72 13.57 31.79
C ASN A 157 10.19 14.18 33.11
N GLY A 158 8.88 14.36 33.22
CA GLY A 158 8.22 14.91 34.41
C GLY A 158 8.27 16.44 34.53
N GLY A 159 8.88 17.14 33.57
CA GLY A 159 8.89 18.60 33.47
C GLY A 159 8.08 19.13 32.30
N ASN A 160 7.61 20.37 32.36
CA ASN A 160 6.99 21.04 31.25
C ASN A 160 7.99 21.84 30.43
N VAL A 161 7.97 21.66 29.13
CA VAL A 161 8.77 22.39 28.15
C VAL A 161 7.84 23.10 27.19
N THR A 162 8.04 24.40 26.96
CA THR A 162 7.26 25.15 25.96
C THR A 162 8.13 25.43 24.74
N LEU A 163 7.63 25.06 23.56
CA LEU A 163 8.32 25.15 22.28
C LEU A 163 7.45 25.97 21.31
N SER A 164 8.06 26.99 20.70
CA SER A 164 7.36 27.87 19.75
C SER A 164 7.60 27.38 18.32
N MET A 165 6.54 27.32 17.52
CA MET A 165 6.62 26.91 16.12
C MET A 165 5.47 27.50 15.28
N THR A 166 5.68 27.60 13.98
CA THR A 166 4.64 28.05 13.04
C THR A 166 4.12 26.83 12.27
N PRO A 167 2.83 26.46 12.43
CA PRO A 167 2.25 25.35 11.67
C PRO A 167 2.26 25.59 10.18
N ASN A 168 2.47 24.53 9.41
CA ASN A 168 2.34 24.54 7.96
C ASN A 168 0.87 24.42 7.55
N TYR A 169 0.46 25.26 6.60
CA TYR A 169 -0.84 25.07 5.93
C TYR A 169 -0.74 23.88 4.98
N VAL A 170 -1.71 22.98 5.08
CA VAL A 170 -1.83 21.80 4.21
C VAL A 170 -3.25 21.73 3.68
N GLU A 171 -3.34 21.61 2.39
CA GLU A 171 -4.57 21.37 1.65
C GLU A 171 -4.57 19.91 1.18
N ASN A 172 -5.52 19.11 1.66
CA ASN A 172 -5.69 17.73 1.27
C ASN A 172 -6.99 17.58 0.48
N GLU A 173 -6.87 17.07 -0.73
CA GLU A 173 -8.01 16.72 -1.56
C GLU A 173 -8.10 15.20 -1.67
N TYR A 174 -9.26 14.65 -1.34
CA TYR A 174 -9.47 13.21 -1.43
C TYR A 174 -10.94 12.87 -1.63
N TYR A 175 -11.17 11.67 -2.17
CA TYR A 175 -12.51 11.13 -2.32
C TYR A 175 -12.86 10.23 -1.12
N TYR A 176 -13.89 10.61 -0.39
CA TYR A 176 -14.33 9.98 0.85
C TYR A 176 -15.48 9.02 0.59
N THR A 177 -15.41 7.83 1.15
CA THR A 177 -16.50 6.84 1.10
C THR A 177 -17.18 6.63 2.46
N GLY A 178 -16.46 6.90 3.53
CA GLY A 178 -16.96 6.70 4.89
C GLY A 178 -16.99 5.25 5.36
N LEU A 179 -16.28 4.37 4.70
CA LEU A 179 -16.04 3.00 5.17
C LEU A 179 -14.54 2.73 5.30
N ALA A 180 -14.17 1.92 6.28
CA ALA A 180 -12.82 1.40 6.40
C ALA A 180 -12.85 -0.13 6.46
N CYS A 181 -11.93 -0.75 5.69
CA CYS A 181 -11.61 -2.15 5.75
C CYS A 181 -10.15 -2.26 6.16
N TYR A 182 -9.85 -2.89 7.29
CA TYR A 182 -8.47 -3.01 7.81
C TYR A 182 -7.80 -4.32 7.41
N GLY A 183 -8.52 -5.20 6.70
CA GLY A 183 -7.99 -6.49 6.26
C GLY A 183 -7.75 -7.46 7.43
N ALA A 184 -8.60 -7.40 8.45
CA ALA A 184 -8.56 -8.36 9.55
C ALA A 184 -8.60 -9.79 9.01
N ARG A 185 -7.65 -10.61 9.46
CA ARG A 185 -7.47 -11.95 8.90
C ARG A 185 -8.43 -12.94 9.53
N GLU A 186 -9.00 -13.81 8.68
CA GLU A 186 -9.91 -14.87 9.07
C GLU A 186 -9.29 -16.24 8.78
N LYS A 187 -9.23 -17.10 9.83
CA LYS A 187 -8.79 -18.47 9.66
C LYS A 187 -9.78 -19.28 8.85
N VAL A 188 -9.26 -20.15 8.03
CA VAL A 188 -10.04 -21.05 7.16
C VAL A 188 -9.67 -22.50 7.40
N SER A 189 -10.52 -23.44 6.93
CA SER A 189 -10.20 -24.86 6.94
C SER A 189 -9.00 -25.19 6.04
N SER A 190 -8.42 -26.37 6.18
CA SER A 190 -7.29 -26.83 5.34
C SER A 190 -7.59 -26.74 3.83
N VAL A 191 -8.81 -27.07 3.42
CA VAL A 191 -9.26 -26.91 2.02
C VAL A 191 -9.38 -25.44 1.67
N GLY A 192 -9.87 -24.62 2.58
CA GLY A 192 -9.91 -23.15 2.46
C GLY A 192 -8.51 -22.57 2.28
N THR A 193 -7.53 -23.04 3.03
CA THR A 193 -6.13 -22.62 2.92
C THR A 193 -5.61 -22.81 1.50
N LEU A 194 -5.79 -23.99 0.91
CA LEU A 194 -5.35 -24.24 -0.47
C LEU A 194 -6.09 -23.35 -1.47
N LYS A 195 -7.40 -23.19 -1.30
CA LYS A 195 -8.23 -22.31 -2.15
C LYS A 195 -7.74 -20.87 -2.12
N TYR A 196 -7.48 -20.32 -0.94
CA TYR A 196 -7.06 -18.93 -0.81
C TYR A 196 -5.58 -18.75 -1.18
N ALA A 197 -4.72 -19.75 -0.96
CA ALA A 197 -3.34 -19.72 -1.45
C ALA A 197 -3.27 -19.63 -3.00
N VAL A 198 -4.12 -20.36 -3.73
CA VAL A 198 -4.23 -20.20 -5.19
C VAL A 198 -4.69 -18.79 -5.55
N LYS A 199 -5.67 -18.23 -4.82
CA LYS A 199 -6.14 -16.86 -5.05
C LYS A 199 -5.09 -15.81 -4.76
N GLU A 200 -4.23 -16.00 -3.72
CA GLU A 200 -3.09 -15.13 -3.43
C GLU A 200 -2.09 -15.08 -4.57
N VAL A 201 -1.72 -16.23 -5.13
CA VAL A 201 -0.85 -16.27 -6.32
C VAL A 201 -1.54 -15.57 -7.49
N GLY A 202 -2.83 -15.82 -7.70
CA GLY A 202 -3.62 -15.14 -8.73
C GLY A 202 -3.67 -13.63 -8.54
N TYR A 203 -3.84 -13.16 -7.31
CA TYR A 203 -3.76 -11.74 -6.94
C TYR A 203 -2.39 -11.16 -7.27
N SER A 204 -1.32 -11.80 -6.84
CA SER A 204 0.06 -11.35 -7.10
C SER A 204 0.34 -11.23 -8.60
N VAL A 205 -0.01 -12.26 -9.38
CA VAL A 205 0.16 -12.26 -10.84
C VAL A 205 -0.66 -11.13 -11.49
N ASN A 206 -1.93 -10.97 -11.10
CA ASN A 206 -2.80 -9.93 -11.64
C ASN A 206 -2.31 -8.52 -11.31
N THR A 207 -1.79 -8.32 -10.10
CA THR A 207 -1.18 -7.05 -9.67
C THR A 207 0.02 -6.70 -10.53
N VAL A 208 0.91 -7.66 -10.80
CA VAL A 208 2.07 -7.45 -11.69
C VAL A 208 1.62 -7.06 -13.11
N ILE A 209 0.65 -7.78 -13.68
CA ILE A 209 0.12 -7.48 -15.01
C ILE A 209 -0.51 -6.08 -15.06
N LYS A 210 -1.29 -5.70 -14.04
CA LYS A 210 -1.88 -4.35 -13.93
C LYS A 210 -0.80 -3.28 -13.80
N SER A 211 0.24 -3.50 -12.96
CA SER A 211 1.36 -2.56 -12.80
C SER A 211 2.12 -2.35 -14.10
N LEU A 212 2.35 -3.42 -14.87
CA LEU A 212 2.94 -3.30 -16.21
C LEU A 212 2.03 -2.50 -17.15
N GLY A 213 0.72 -2.76 -17.14
CA GLY A 213 -0.26 -1.97 -17.91
C GLY A 213 -0.21 -0.48 -17.56
N MET A 214 -0.08 -0.14 -16.27
CA MET A 214 0.04 1.24 -15.79
C MET A 214 1.36 1.90 -16.23
N MET A 215 2.44 1.13 -16.29
CA MET A 215 3.71 1.61 -16.81
C MET A 215 3.61 1.94 -18.31
N PHE A 216 2.91 1.14 -19.12
CA PHE A 216 2.66 1.43 -20.53
C PHE A 216 1.74 2.64 -20.76
N THR A 217 0.83 2.91 -19.83
CA THR A 217 -0.06 4.08 -19.89
C THR A 217 0.52 5.34 -19.26
N GLY A 218 1.76 5.28 -18.75
CA GLY A 218 2.45 6.41 -18.13
C GLY A 218 1.94 6.79 -16.74
N LYS A 219 1.05 6.00 -16.13
CA LYS A 219 0.57 6.21 -14.75
C LYS A 219 1.63 5.83 -13.70
N VAL A 220 2.56 4.97 -14.06
CA VAL A 220 3.71 4.54 -13.24
C VAL A 220 4.97 4.80 -14.06
N GLY A 221 5.92 5.50 -13.48
CA GLY A 221 7.17 5.87 -14.14
C GLY A 221 8.32 4.91 -13.83
N ILE A 222 9.44 5.06 -14.55
CA ILE A 222 10.68 4.33 -14.26
C ILE A 222 11.20 4.67 -12.85
N ASN A 223 10.86 5.85 -12.34
CA ASN A 223 11.23 6.27 -10.99
C ASN A 223 10.54 5.48 -9.87
N ASP A 224 9.42 4.85 -10.17
CA ASP A 224 8.66 4.04 -9.22
C ASP A 224 9.15 2.57 -9.17
N LEU A 225 10.07 2.19 -10.06
CA LEU A 225 10.67 0.85 -10.06
C LEU A 225 11.73 0.75 -8.97
N SER A 226 11.67 -0.29 -8.15
CA SER A 226 12.72 -0.65 -7.20
C SER A 226 13.66 -1.69 -7.79
N GLY A 227 14.95 -1.43 -7.69
CA GLY A 227 15.99 -2.38 -8.06
C GLY A 227 16.45 -3.24 -6.88
N PRO A 228 17.59 -3.93 -7.00
CA PRO A 228 18.10 -4.78 -5.94
C PRO A 228 18.37 -4.04 -4.63
N VAL A 229 18.87 -2.80 -4.71
CA VAL A 229 19.16 -1.96 -3.52
C VAL A 229 17.87 -1.51 -2.85
N GLY A 230 16.89 -1.01 -3.61
CA GLY A 230 15.57 -0.66 -3.09
C GLY A 230 14.84 -1.86 -2.48
N THR A 231 14.98 -3.05 -3.06
CA THR A 231 14.42 -4.28 -2.47
C THR A 231 15.03 -4.59 -1.10
N VAL A 232 16.34 -4.40 -0.91
CA VAL A 232 16.99 -4.59 0.40
C VAL A 232 16.49 -3.56 1.41
N SER A 233 16.29 -2.30 1.00
CA SER A 233 15.69 -1.27 1.86
C SER A 233 14.30 -1.69 2.32
N ILE A 234 13.43 -2.09 1.40
CA ILE A 234 12.07 -2.59 1.73
C ILE A 234 12.12 -3.78 2.71
N MET A 235 13.10 -4.70 2.54
CA MET A 235 13.28 -5.80 3.49
C MET A 235 13.67 -5.30 4.88
N SER A 236 14.53 -4.29 4.97
CA SER A 236 14.93 -3.68 6.24
C SER A 236 13.74 -3.02 6.94
N ASP A 237 12.97 -2.24 6.20
CA ASP A 237 11.79 -1.54 6.71
C ASP A 237 10.75 -2.54 7.23
N ILE A 238 10.46 -3.60 6.46
CA ILE A 238 9.56 -4.69 6.89
C ILE A 238 10.04 -5.32 8.20
N VAL A 239 11.34 -5.59 8.33
CA VAL A 239 11.91 -6.18 9.55
C VAL A 239 11.74 -5.20 10.72
N GLU A 240 12.05 -3.93 10.51
CA GLU A 240 11.97 -2.90 11.56
C GLU A 240 10.53 -2.70 12.05
N GLU A 241 9.60 -2.51 11.13
CA GLU A 241 8.19 -2.33 11.45
C GLU A 241 7.56 -3.55 12.14
N SER A 242 7.97 -4.77 11.71
CA SER A 242 7.41 -6.01 12.26
C SER A 242 8.06 -6.46 13.56
N LYS A 243 9.17 -5.85 14.02
CA LYS A 243 9.86 -6.26 15.25
C LYS A 243 8.97 -6.20 16.49
N ALA A 244 8.11 -5.17 16.57
CA ALA A 244 7.18 -4.98 17.68
C ALA A 244 6.16 -6.12 17.80
N ASP A 245 5.76 -6.70 16.66
CA ASP A 245 4.78 -7.79 16.58
C ASP A 245 5.40 -9.18 16.85
N GLY A 246 6.73 -9.25 16.89
CA GLY A 246 7.49 -10.46 17.20
C GLY A 246 8.05 -11.19 15.97
N ALA A 247 9.03 -12.07 16.24
CA ALA A 247 9.79 -12.78 15.19
C ALA A 247 8.94 -13.60 14.22
N PHE A 248 7.78 -14.09 14.66
CA PHE A 248 6.87 -14.83 13.81
C PHE A 248 6.25 -13.97 12.73
N TYR A 249 5.84 -12.75 13.04
CA TYR A 249 5.30 -11.81 12.04
C TYR A 249 6.38 -11.28 11.11
N VAL A 250 7.60 -11.03 11.62
CA VAL A 250 8.77 -10.75 10.77
C VAL A 250 8.96 -11.85 9.73
N PHE A 251 8.95 -13.11 10.14
CA PHE A 251 9.08 -14.26 9.24
C PHE A 251 7.94 -14.29 8.19
N LEU A 252 6.68 -14.10 8.60
CA LEU A 252 5.54 -14.11 7.67
C LEU A 252 5.59 -12.96 6.66
N ASN A 253 6.01 -11.77 7.08
CA ASN A 253 6.14 -10.61 6.21
C ASN A 253 7.27 -10.78 5.20
N LEU A 254 8.41 -11.33 5.62
CA LEU A 254 9.49 -11.70 4.70
C LEU A 254 9.07 -12.81 3.72
N LEU A 255 8.28 -13.78 4.19
CA LEU A 255 7.74 -14.85 3.35
C LEU A 255 6.76 -14.28 2.31
N ASN A 256 5.95 -13.30 2.69
CA ASN A 256 5.06 -12.59 1.77
C ASN A 256 5.85 -11.84 0.69
N LEU A 257 6.91 -11.13 1.07
CA LEU A 257 7.81 -10.47 0.13
C LEU A 257 8.46 -11.48 -0.83
N ALA A 258 8.95 -12.61 -0.32
CA ALA A 258 9.51 -13.68 -1.14
C ALA A 258 8.49 -14.23 -2.15
N GLY A 259 7.23 -14.38 -1.74
CA GLY A 259 6.12 -14.76 -2.60
C GLY A 259 5.84 -13.74 -3.71
N LEU A 260 5.85 -12.45 -3.36
CA LEU A 260 5.68 -11.34 -4.33
C LEU A 260 6.83 -11.31 -5.35
N ILE A 261 8.07 -11.38 -4.89
CA ILE A 261 9.26 -11.41 -5.78
C ILE A 261 9.20 -12.63 -6.70
N SER A 262 8.84 -13.80 -6.18
CA SER A 262 8.71 -15.03 -6.97
C SER A 262 7.62 -14.91 -8.05
N SER A 263 6.48 -14.31 -7.71
CA SER A 263 5.38 -14.06 -8.67
C SER A 263 5.80 -13.05 -9.74
N ASN A 264 6.47 -11.97 -9.33
CA ASN A 264 7.02 -10.94 -10.20
C ASN A 264 7.99 -11.55 -11.22
N LEU A 265 8.97 -12.32 -10.73
CA LEU A 265 9.95 -13.00 -11.58
C LEU A 265 9.28 -13.95 -12.58
N GLY A 266 8.25 -14.69 -12.13
CA GLY A 266 7.48 -15.59 -12.99
C GLY A 266 6.76 -14.87 -14.13
N VAL A 267 6.09 -13.75 -13.83
CA VAL A 267 5.37 -12.95 -14.83
C VAL A 267 6.36 -12.25 -15.77
N MET A 268 7.41 -11.64 -15.22
CA MET A 268 8.44 -10.96 -16.02
C MET A 268 9.10 -11.90 -17.02
N ASN A 269 9.42 -13.14 -16.60
CA ASN A 269 10.02 -14.14 -17.49
C ASN A 269 9.09 -14.57 -18.64
N LEU A 270 7.77 -14.41 -18.51
CA LEU A 270 6.80 -14.70 -19.57
C LEU A 270 6.61 -13.54 -20.56
N LEU A 271 7.15 -12.35 -20.26
CA LEU A 271 7.05 -11.23 -21.18
C LEU A 271 7.80 -11.49 -22.50
N PRO A 272 7.28 -10.99 -23.64
CA PRO A 272 7.92 -11.15 -24.93
C PRO A 272 9.15 -10.24 -25.10
N ILE A 273 10.04 -10.28 -24.11
CA ILE A 273 11.27 -9.47 -24.08
C ILE A 273 12.46 -10.38 -24.43
N PRO A 274 13.34 -9.97 -25.36
CA PRO A 274 14.58 -10.68 -25.61
C PRO A 274 15.38 -10.85 -24.31
N ALA A 275 16.11 -11.95 -24.19
CA ALA A 275 16.83 -12.43 -23.02
C ALA A 275 15.99 -13.13 -21.94
N LEU A 276 14.66 -13.02 -21.95
CA LEU A 276 13.75 -13.74 -21.07
C LEU A 276 13.16 -14.97 -21.79
N ASP A 277 12.58 -15.91 -21.02
CA ASP A 277 11.99 -17.14 -21.57
C ASP A 277 10.81 -16.84 -22.50
N GLY A 278 10.02 -15.78 -22.19
CA GLY A 278 8.94 -15.31 -23.07
C GLY A 278 9.43 -14.86 -24.43
N GLY A 279 10.63 -14.29 -24.52
CA GLY A 279 11.27 -13.97 -25.81
C GLY A 279 11.52 -15.22 -26.67
N ARG A 280 11.92 -16.34 -26.07
CA ARG A 280 12.07 -17.63 -26.77
C ARG A 280 10.74 -18.18 -27.23
N LEU A 281 9.69 -18.04 -26.42
CA LEU A 281 8.32 -18.45 -26.83
C LEU A 281 7.86 -17.69 -28.08
N VAL A 282 8.20 -16.42 -28.22
CA VAL A 282 7.90 -15.64 -29.43
C VAL A 282 8.56 -16.25 -30.66
N PHE A 283 9.86 -16.64 -30.57
CA PHE A 283 10.55 -17.31 -31.69
C PHE A 283 9.89 -18.65 -32.03
N LEU A 284 9.53 -19.46 -31.02
CA LEU A 284 8.83 -20.73 -31.24
C LEU A 284 7.48 -20.53 -31.95
N VAL A 285 6.70 -19.54 -31.53
CA VAL A 285 5.42 -19.20 -32.20
C VAL A 285 5.68 -18.77 -33.65
N LEU A 286 6.69 -17.95 -33.90
CA LEU A 286 7.06 -17.53 -35.25
C LEU A 286 7.49 -18.71 -36.12
N GLU A 287 8.22 -19.69 -35.58
CA GLU A 287 8.61 -20.91 -36.30
C GLU A 287 7.39 -21.74 -36.72
N VAL A 288 6.42 -21.92 -35.79
CA VAL A 288 5.17 -22.63 -36.06
C VAL A 288 4.36 -21.92 -37.15
N LEU A 289 4.22 -20.60 -37.06
CA LEU A 289 3.44 -19.81 -38.05
C LEU A 289 4.10 -19.78 -39.42
N ARG A 290 5.46 -19.79 -39.50
CA ARG A 290 6.21 -19.76 -40.76
C ARG A 290 6.41 -21.16 -41.38
N GLY A 291 6.23 -22.22 -40.59
CA GLY A 291 6.58 -23.58 -40.98
C GLY A 291 8.05 -23.82 -41.25
N LYS A 292 8.93 -22.91 -40.80
CA LYS A 292 10.39 -23.00 -41.00
C LYS A 292 11.12 -22.48 -39.75
N PRO A 293 12.21 -23.12 -39.28
CA PRO A 293 12.94 -22.68 -38.11
C PRO A 293 13.61 -21.32 -38.34
N VAL A 294 13.71 -20.53 -37.30
CA VAL A 294 14.52 -19.30 -37.27
C VAL A 294 16.00 -19.69 -37.16
N LYS A 295 16.86 -18.98 -37.84
CA LYS A 295 18.33 -19.25 -37.76
C LYS A 295 18.76 -18.94 -36.31
N LYS A 296 19.43 -19.91 -35.66
CA LYS A 296 19.93 -19.78 -34.27
C LYS A 296 20.82 -18.56 -34.05
N GLU A 297 21.57 -18.14 -35.09
CA GLU A 297 22.41 -16.94 -35.05
C GLU A 297 21.58 -15.67 -34.84
N HIS A 298 20.43 -15.52 -35.54
CA HIS A 298 19.57 -14.34 -35.39
C HIS A 298 18.87 -14.33 -34.02
N GLU A 299 18.38 -15.47 -33.55
CA GLU A 299 17.81 -15.61 -32.20
C GLU A 299 18.87 -15.24 -31.15
N GLY A 300 20.09 -15.77 -31.28
CA GLY A 300 21.19 -15.48 -30.36
C GLY A 300 21.56 -14.00 -30.31
N ILE A 301 21.64 -13.31 -31.46
CA ILE A 301 21.91 -11.86 -31.51
C ILE A 301 20.81 -11.07 -30.82
N VAL A 302 19.54 -11.36 -31.08
CA VAL A 302 18.39 -10.65 -30.47
C VAL A 302 18.40 -10.84 -28.96
N HIS A 303 18.64 -12.07 -28.46
CA HIS A 303 18.75 -12.33 -27.04
C HIS A 303 19.95 -11.63 -26.40
N PHE A 304 21.11 -11.61 -27.09
CA PHE A 304 22.29 -10.91 -26.60
C PHE A 304 22.09 -9.41 -26.47
N VAL A 305 21.49 -8.76 -27.48
CA VAL A 305 21.18 -7.32 -27.44
C VAL A 305 20.17 -7.04 -26.30
N GLY A 306 19.12 -7.87 -26.16
CA GLY A 306 18.15 -7.75 -25.08
C GLY A 306 18.81 -7.87 -23.70
N MET A 307 19.75 -8.79 -23.52
CA MET A 307 20.50 -8.95 -22.27
C MET A 307 21.31 -7.70 -21.94
N ILE A 308 22.00 -7.11 -22.91
CA ILE A 308 22.78 -5.87 -22.71
C ILE A 308 21.85 -4.72 -22.29
N LEU A 309 20.69 -4.57 -22.95
CA LEU A 309 19.72 -3.53 -22.60
C LEU A 309 19.17 -3.71 -21.17
N LEU A 310 18.86 -4.95 -20.78
CA LEU A 310 18.40 -5.24 -19.41
C LEU A 310 19.50 -4.97 -18.37
N LEU A 311 20.76 -5.28 -18.68
CA LEU A 311 21.88 -4.95 -17.79
C LEU A 311 22.05 -3.44 -17.61
N ILE A 312 21.95 -2.66 -18.70
CA ILE A 312 22.02 -1.20 -18.63
C ILE A 312 20.88 -0.65 -17.78
N LEU A 313 19.64 -1.15 -17.97
CA LEU A 313 18.48 -0.75 -17.18
C LEU A 313 18.68 -1.10 -15.69
N MET A 314 19.18 -2.30 -15.38
CA MET A 314 19.45 -2.73 -14.01
C MET A 314 20.47 -1.81 -13.32
N VAL A 315 21.58 -1.48 -14.01
CA VAL A 315 22.59 -0.55 -13.49
C VAL A 315 21.99 0.84 -13.25
N TYR A 316 21.18 1.34 -14.20
CA TYR A 316 20.51 2.63 -14.05
C TYR A 316 19.61 2.66 -12.79
N ILE A 317 18.76 1.64 -12.62
CA ILE A 317 17.84 1.55 -11.46
C ILE A 317 18.65 1.44 -10.15
N MET A 318 19.74 0.65 -10.15
CA MET A 318 20.63 0.51 -8.98
C MET A 318 21.22 1.86 -8.56
N PHE A 319 21.73 2.66 -9.52
CA PHE A 319 22.25 4.01 -9.21
C PHE A 319 21.14 4.95 -8.70
N LYS A 320 19.92 4.84 -9.23
CA LYS A 320 18.77 5.60 -8.76
C LYS A 320 18.43 5.23 -7.31
N ASP A 321 18.37 3.93 -6.99
CA ASP A 321 18.08 3.45 -5.64
C ASP A 321 19.13 3.95 -4.63
N ILE A 322 20.43 3.87 -4.98
CA ILE A 322 21.51 4.38 -4.14
C ILE A 322 21.36 5.87 -3.86
N ARG A 323 21.00 6.68 -4.88
CA ARG A 323 20.76 8.11 -4.68
C ARG A 323 19.57 8.41 -3.79
N GLY A 324 18.58 7.55 -3.75
CA GLY A 324 17.40 7.68 -2.89
C GLY A 324 17.67 7.36 -1.42
N LEU A 325 18.82 6.77 -1.10
CA LEU A 325 19.24 6.46 0.28
C LEU A 325 19.99 7.62 0.95
N PHE A 326 20.43 8.62 0.20
CA PHE A 326 21.16 9.81 0.64
C PHE A 326 20.39 11.09 0.32
#